data_ec426e5eeafccfd7df9e1634605fd725
#
_entry.id   ec426e5eeafccfd7df9e1634605fd725
#
_cell.length_a   1.000
_cell.length_b   1.000
_cell.length_c   1.000
_cell.angle_alpha   90.00
_cell.angle_beta   90.00
_cell.angle_gamma   90.00
#
_symmetry.space_group_name_H-M   'P 1'
#
loop_
_entity.id
_entity.type
_entity.pdbx_description
1 polymer ?
#
loop_
_entity_poly.entity_id
_entity_poly.type
_entity_poly.pdbx_seq_one_letter_code
_entity_poly.pdbx_strand_id
1 'polypeptide(L)'
;LSDAQNMTIGTYLGSGIGEYLRGLGFTVEETANNESNILKLAANRIDLWASDTLSAQYIADTKNIALDKPELVFFTSLRAMACHPLVSGEKIQLLNQTLKTMYQDGSVEKLRQRFDLMQNKH
;
A
#
# COMPACT_ATOMS: atom_id res chain seq x y z
N LEU A 1 -1.60 6.13 17.22
CA LEU A 1 -0.55 5.08 17.28
C LEU A 1 -0.24 4.64 18.72
N SER A 2 -0.26 5.54 19.71
CA SER A 2 0.03 5.20 21.12
C SER A 2 -0.80 4.01 21.64
N ASP A 3 -2.06 3.93 21.24
CA ASP A 3 -3.00 2.89 21.71
C ASP A 3 -2.71 1.50 21.10
N ALA A 4 -1.87 1.45 20.06
CA ALA A 4 -1.46 0.22 19.39
C ALA A 4 -0.16 -0.39 19.93
N GLN A 5 0.43 0.16 20.99
CA GLN A 5 1.74 -0.30 21.50
C GLN A 5 1.76 -1.75 21.98
N ASN A 6 0.64 -2.26 22.45
CA ASN A 6 0.50 -3.64 22.92
C ASN A 6 -0.13 -4.56 21.86
N MET A 7 -0.32 -4.07 20.64
CA MET A 7 -0.96 -4.79 19.54
C MET A 7 0.10 -5.35 18.58
N THR A 8 -0.22 -6.48 17.97
CA THR A 8 0.60 -7.09 16.90
C THR A 8 0.15 -6.53 15.56
N ILE A 9 1.08 -5.88 14.85
CA ILE A 9 0.83 -5.27 13.56
C ILE A 9 1.39 -6.14 12.44
N GLY A 10 0.54 -6.66 11.58
CA GLY A 10 0.97 -7.39 10.39
C GLY A 10 1.46 -6.45 9.29
N THR A 11 2.57 -6.79 8.67
CA THR A 11 3.12 -6.06 7.52
C THR A 11 3.65 -7.00 6.46
N TYR A 12 3.93 -6.45 5.29
CA TYR A 12 4.59 -7.19 4.20
C TYR A 12 6.10 -7.21 4.41
N LEU A 13 6.72 -8.37 4.23
CA LEU A 13 8.15 -8.57 4.38
C LEU A 13 8.97 -7.61 3.51
N GLY A 14 9.93 -6.93 4.13
CA GLY A 14 10.77 -5.94 3.46
C GLY A 14 10.06 -4.62 3.13
N SER A 15 8.87 -4.38 3.68
CA SER A 15 8.21 -3.09 3.54
C SER A 15 8.85 -2.04 4.43
N GLY A 16 9.08 -0.83 3.91
CA GLY A 16 9.56 0.29 4.71
C GLY A 16 8.61 0.66 5.86
N ILE A 17 7.33 0.28 5.77
CA ILE A 17 6.35 0.47 6.84
C ILE A 17 6.68 -0.42 8.04
N GLY A 18 7.07 -1.69 7.80
CA GLY A 18 7.47 -2.62 8.86
C GLY A 18 8.70 -2.12 9.63
N GLU A 19 9.72 -1.66 8.91
CA GLU A 19 10.92 -1.07 9.52
C GLU A 19 10.59 0.20 10.32
N TYR A 20 9.76 1.07 9.76
CA TYR A 20 9.32 2.30 10.44
C TYR A 20 8.60 2.00 11.75
N LEU A 21 7.62 1.08 11.74
CA LEU A 21 6.87 0.71 12.93
C LEU A 21 7.76 0.05 14.00
N ARG A 22 8.68 -0.82 13.61
CA ARG A 22 9.67 -1.39 14.55
C ARG A 22 10.56 -0.32 15.15
N GLY A 23 11.00 0.65 14.34
CA GLY A 23 11.79 1.80 14.82
C GLY A 23 11.05 2.65 15.86
N LEU A 24 9.73 2.65 15.86
CA LEU A 24 8.87 3.28 16.86
C LEU A 24 8.55 2.37 18.07
N GLY A 25 9.07 1.15 18.10
CA GLY A 25 8.90 0.21 19.22
C GLY A 25 7.63 -0.65 19.15
N PHE A 26 6.95 -0.73 18.00
CA PHE A 26 5.78 -1.59 17.82
C PHE A 26 6.16 -3.05 17.58
N THR A 27 5.29 -3.97 18.02
CA THR A 27 5.39 -5.38 17.67
C THR A 27 4.91 -5.61 16.24
N VAL A 28 5.84 -5.97 15.34
CA VAL A 28 5.56 -6.16 13.92
C VAL A 28 5.78 -7.61 13.52
N GLU A 29 4.76 -8.21 12.94
CA GLU A 29 4.81 -9.54 12.32
C GLU A 29 4.80 -9.39 10.79
N GLU A 30 5.82 -9.95 10.12
CA GLU A 30 5.94 -9.87 8.67
C GLU A 30 5.48 -11.16 7.99
N THR A 31 4.85 -10.99 6.83
CA THR A 31 4.46 -12.09 5.94
C THR A 31 5.06 -11.91 4.56
N ALA A 32 5.31 -13.02 3.88
CA ALA A 32 5.85 -13.00 2.52
C ALA A 32 4.89 -12.38 1.48
N ASN A 33 3.59 -12.31 1.79
CA ASN A 33 2.59 -11.68 0.94
C ASN A 33 1.50 -10.99 1.79
N ASN A 34 0.90 -9.94 1.24
CA ASN A 34 -0.14 -9.18 1.91
C ASN A 34 -1.45 -9.93 2.09
N GLU A 35 -1.74 -10.92 1.26
CA GLU A 35 -2.95 -11.75 1.39
C GLU A 35 -2.97 -12.55 2.70
N SER A 36 -1.79 -12.99 3.16
CA SER A 36 -1.67 -13.67 4.45
C SER A 36 -2.03 -12.75 5.62
N ASN A 37 -1.76 -11.45 5.51
CA ASN A 37 -2.08 -10.49 6.57
C ASN A 37 -3.58 -10.31 6.76
N ILE A 38 -4.36 -10.16 5.67
CA ILE A 38 -5.82 -10.03 5.81
C ILE A 38 -6.45 -11.31 6.37
N LEU A 39 -5.93 -12.50 6.00
CA LEU A 39 -6.40 -13.77 6.55
C LEU A 39 -6.05 -13.90 8.04
N LYS A 40 -4.87 -13.43 8.47
CA LYS A 40 -4.49 -13.39 9.88
C LYS A 40 -5.36 -12.42 10.67
N LEU A 41 -5.63 -11.24 10.10
CA LEU A 41 -6.52 -10.24 10.71
C LEU A 41 -7.93 -10.82 10.90
N ALA A 42 -8.50 -11.42 9.86
CA ALA A 42 -9.82 -12.07 9.93
C ALA A 42 -9.88 -13.24 10.93
N ALA A 43 -8.73 -13.91 11.17
CA ALA A 43 -8.59 -14.99 12.13
C ALA A 43 -8.17 -14.53 13.54
N ASN A 44 -8.11 -13.24 13.80
CA ASN A 44 -7.63 -12.63 15.06
C ASN A 44 -6.22 -13.09 15.46
N ARG A 45 -5.34 -13.35 14.49
CA ARG A 45 -3.95 -13.72 14.73
C ARG A 45 -3.00 -12.52 14.74
N ILE A 46 -3.43 -11.39 14.20
CA ILE A 46 -2.84 -10.07 14.33
C ILE A 46 -3.96 -9.11 14.69
N ASP A 47 -3.63 -8.04 15.39
CA ASP A 47 -4.62 -7.06 15.86
C ASP A 47 -4.87 -5.97 14.81
N LEU A 48 -3.82 -5.61 14.10
CA LEU A 48 -3.83 -4.58 13.06
C LEU A 48 -3.08 -5.05 11.82
N TRP A 49 -3.43 -4.50 10.67
CA TRP A 49 -2.71 -4.68 9.42
C TRP A 49 -2.30 -3.33 8.84
N ALA A 50 -0.99 -3.11 8.71
CA ALA A 50 -0.43 -1.93 8.06
C ALA A 50 -0.16 -2.20 6.58
N SER A 51 -0.90 -1.54 5.72
CA SER A 51 -0.82 -1.65 4.27
C SER A 51 -1.10 -0.31 3.61
N ASP A 52 -0.86 -0.20 2.31
CA ASP A 52 -1.39 0.93 1.54
C ASP A 52 -2.88 0.73 1.25
N THR A 53 -3.62 1.83 1.23
CA THR A 53 -5.08 1.80 1.14
C THR A 53 -5.61 1.12 -0.12
N LEU A 54 -4.93 1.28 -1.27
CA LEU A 54 -5.36 0.69 -2.54
C LEU A 54 -5.15 -0.81 -2.55
N SER A 55 -3.97 -1.29 -2.13
CA SER A 55 -3.68 -2.72 -2.07
C SER A 55 -4.55 -3.44 -1.04
N ALA A 56 -4.81 -2.81 0.11
CA ALA A 56 -5.65 -3.40 1.15
C ALA A 56 -7.07 -3.66 0.64
N GLN A 57 -7.69 -2.67 0.01
CA GLN A 57 -9.04 -2.82 -0.53
C GLN A 57 -9.10 -3.88 -1.63
N TYR A 58 -8.14 -3.86 -2.57
CA TYR A 58 -8.07 -4.84 -3.64
C TYR A 58 -7.97 -6.28 -3.11
N ILE A 59 -7.11 -6.50 -2.11
CA ILE A 59 -6.93 -7.83 -1.51
C ILE A 59 -8.19 -8.25 -0.76
N ALA A 60 -8.83 -7.34 -0.03
CA ALA A 60 -10.08 -7.60 0.67
C ALA A 60 -11.19 -8.05 -0.28
N ASP A 61 -11.38 -7.32 -1.38
CA ASP A 61 -12.37 -7.63 -2.40
C ASP A 61 -12.08 -8.99 -3.05
N THR A 62 -10.80 -9.24 -3.40
CA THR A 62 -10.38 -10.52 -4.01
C THR A 62 -10.61 -11.72 -3.09
N LYS A 63 -10.47 -11.54 -1.78
CA LYS A 63 -10.67 -12.59 -0.77
C LYS A 63 -12.11 -12.62 -0.23
N ASN A 64 -12.98 -11.73 -0.70
CA ASN A 64 -14.34 -11.57 -0.21
C ASN A 64 -14.40 -11.37 1.32
N ILE A 65 -13.46 -10.58 1.85
CA ILE A 65 -13.39 -10.19 3.25
C ILE A 65 -13.75 -8.72 3.35
N ALA A 66 -14.78 -8.40 4.14
CA ALA A 66 -15.14 -7.01 4.41
C ALA A 66 -14.03 -6.33 5.23
N LEU A 67 -13.56 -5.20 4.75
CA LEU A 67 -12.71 -4.28 5.50
C LEU A 67 -13.51 -3.02 5.82
N ASP A 68 -13.43 -2.59 7.07
CA ASP A 68 -13.88 -1.27 7.46
C ASP A 68 -12.94 -0.17 6.94
N LYS A 69 -13.33 1.08 7.15
CA LYS A 69 -12.47 2.21 6.84
C LYS A 69 -11.15 2.10 7.63
N PRO A 70 -10.02 2.59 7.06
CA PRO A 70 -8.77 2.63 7.81
C PRO A 70 -8.95 3.36 9.14
N GLU A 71 -8.55 2.74 10.24
CA GLU A 71 -8.58 3.35 11.58
C GLU A 71 -7.66 4.57 11.64
N LEU A 72 -6.51 4.50 10.96
CA LEU A 72 -5.52 5.56 10.96
C LEU A 72 -4.71 5.57 9.65
N VAL A 73 -4.65 6.72 9.01
CA VAL A 73 -3.64 7.00 7.97
C VAL A 73 -2.47 7.73 8.63
N PHE A 74 -1.40 7.02 8.90
CA PHE A 74 -0.27 7.52 9.69
C PHE A 74 1.00 7.78 8.88
N PHE A 75 1.00 7.39 7.60
CA PHE A 75 2.18 7.47 6.76
C PHE A 75 1.79 7.78 5.32
N THR A 76 2.46 8.75 4.73
CA THR A 76 2.33 9.06 3.29
C THR A 76 3.71 8.96 2.66
N SER A 77 3.85 8.14 1.65
CA SER A 77 5.11 7.96 0.94
C SER A 77 4.97 8.28 -0.55
N LEU A 78 6.07 8.75 -1.12
CA LEU A 78 6.19 8.85 -2.57
C LEU A 78 6.57 7.49 -3.15
N ARG A 79 5.91 7.11 -4.23
CA ARG A 79 6.30 5.94 -5.02
C ARG A 79 7.14 6.42 -6.21
N ALA A 80 8.24 5.73 -6.45
CA ALA A 80 9.14 6.02 -7.57
C ALA A 80 9.44 4.74 -8.35
N MET A 81 9.68 4.89 -9.63
CA MET A 81 10.18 3.82 -10.48
C MET A 81 11.70 3.78 -10.37
N ALA A 82 12.27 2.67 -9.95
CA ALA A 82 13.70 2.44 -10.01
C ALA A 82 14.11 2.08 -11.44
N CYS A 83 15.12 2.76 -11.94
CA CYS A 83 15.67 2.49 -13.27
C CYS A 83 17.07 1.85 -13.16
N HIS A 84 17.37 0.95 -14.08
CA HIS A 84 18.72 0.40 -14.19
C HIS A 84 19.71 1.54 -14.51
N PRO A 85 20.96 1.53 -13.98
CA PRO A 85 21.94 2.60 -14.18
C PRO A 85 22.25 2.91 -15.66
N LEU A 86 22.02 1.97 -16.57
CA LEU A 86 22.21 2.17 -18.03
C LEU A 86 21.04 2.89 -18.71
N VAL A 87 19.95 3.17 -18.01
CA VAL A 87 18.86 3.99 -18.58
C VAL A 87 19.34 5.43 -18.66
N SER A 88 19.33 6.01 -19.87
CA SER A 88 19.84 7.37 -20.09
C SER A 88 19.02 8.41 -19.33
N GLY A 89 19.69 9.47 -18.87
CA GLY A 89 19.04 10.60 -18.19
C GLY A 89 17.93 11.24 -19.02
N GLU A 90 18.09 11.29 -20.35
CA GLU A 90 17.05 11.79 -21.27
C GLU A 90 15.76 10.99 -21.20
N LYS A 91 15.86 9.65 -21.15
CA LYS A 91 14.68 8.78 -21.00
C LYS A 91 14.00 9.00 -19.66
N ILE A 92 14.77 9.16 -18.58
CA ILE A 92 14.23 9.46 -17.24
C ILE A 92 13.52 10.81 -17.26
N GLN A 93 14.11 11.83 -17.87
CA GLN A 93 13.47 13.16 -17.99
C GLN A 93 12.18 13.09 -18.80
N LEU A 94 12.17 12.35 -19.92
CA LEU A 94 10.98 12.15 -20.74
C LEU A 94 9.86 11.48 -19.94
N LEU A 95 10.17 10.42 -19.20
CA LEU A 95 9.19 9.73 -18.33
C LEU A 95 8.62 10.68 -17.26
N ASN A 96 9.47 11.46 -16.61
CA ASN A 96 9.03 12.44 -15.60
C ASN A 96 8.15 13.54 -16.20
N GLN A 97 8.50 14.05 -17.39
CA GLN A 97 7.69 15.04 -18.09
C GLN A 97 6.34 14.47 -18.51
N THR A 98 6.34 13.26 -19.08
CA THR A 98 5.12 12.57 -19.47
C THR A 98 4.20 12.35 -18.27
N LEU A 99 4.74 11.86 -17.16
CA LEU A 99 3.96 11.67 -15.94
C LEU A 99 3.39 12.99 -15.41
N LYS A 100 4.18 14.06 -15.42
CA LYS A 100 3.70 15.39 -15.05
C LYS A 100 2.55 15.86 -15.93
N THR A 101 2.65 15.67 -17.26
CA THR A 101 1.57 15.99 -18.20
C THR A 101 0.33 15.16 -17.90
N MET A 102 0.46 13.87 -17.62
CA MET A 102 -0.68 13.00 -17.28
C MET A 102 -1.41 13.41 -15.99
N TYR A 103 -0.70 14.00 -15.04
CA TYR A 103 -1.35 14.62 -13.86
C TYR A 103 -2.09 15.90 -14.23
N GLN A 104 -1.52 16.72 -15.11
CA GLN A 104 -2.08 18.00 -15.50
C GLN A 104 -3.32 17.86 -16.41
N ASP A 105 -3.32 16.90 -17.33
CA ASP A 105 -4.42 16.65 -18.28
C ASP A 105 -5.53 15.74 -17.74
N GLY A 106 -5.40 15.27 -16.50
CA GLY A 106 -6.36 14.39 -15.84
C GLY A 106 -6.30 12.93 -16.26
N SER A 107 -5.30 12.52 -17.06
CA SER A 107 -5.13 11.11 -17.49
C SER A 107 -4.94 10.18 -16.30
N VAL A 108 -4.16 10.58 -15.29
CA VAL A 108 -3.96 9.79 -14.06
C VAL A 108 -5.28 9.60 -13.33
N GLU A 109 -6.09 10.64 -13.20
CA GLU A 109 -7.39 10.57 -12.51
C GLU A 109 -8.37 9.65 -13.25
N LYS A 110 -8.40 9.72 -14.58
CA LYS A 110 -9.21 8.81 -15.40
C LYS A 110 -8.79 7.35 -15.23
N LEU A 111 -7.49 7.08 -15.12
CA LEU A 111 -6.99 5.73 -14.85
C LEU A 111 -7.40 5.25 -13.46
N ARG A 112 -7.31 6.08 -12.43
CA ARG A 112 -7.78 5.75 -11.08
C ARG A 112 -9.27 5.41 -11.07
N GLN A 113 -10.10 6.28 -11.63
CA GLN A 113 -11.54 6.04 -11.72
C GLN A 113 -11.87 4.75 -12.48
N ARG A 114 -11.15 4.47 -13.55
CA ARG A 114 -11.31 3.22 -14.30
C ARG A 114 -10.93 1.99 -13.46
N PHE A 115 -9.88 2.09 -12.68
CA PHE A 115 -9.44 1.05 -11.77
C PHE A 115 -10.46 0.80 -10.66
N ASP A 116 -10.96 1.86 -10.03
CA ASP A 116 -12.01 1.79 -8.99
C ASP A 116 -13.31 1.19 -9.54
N LEU A 117 -13.72 1.57 -10.77
CA LEU A 117 -14.90 1.01 -11.42
C LEU A 117 -14.73 -0.48 -11.80
N MET A 118 -13.51 -0.94 -12.04
CA MET A 118 -13.24 -2.36 -12.29
C MET A 118 -13.30 -3.19 -11.02
N GLN A 119 -13.00 -2.61 -9.87
CA GLN A 119 -13.10 -3.28 -8.56
C GLN A 119 -14.55 -3.39 -8.07
N ASN A 120 -15.37 -2.39 -8.34
CA ASN A 120 -16.79 -2.37 -7.92
C ASN A 120 -17.72 -3.27 -8.78
N LYS A 121 -17.18 -4.07 -9.68
CA LYS A 121 -17.96 -4.96 -10.59
C LYS A 121 -17.92 -6.44 -10.20
N HIS A 122 -17.40 -6.76 -9.03
CA HIS A 122 -17.35 -8.16 -8.54
C HIS A 122 -18.18 -8.32 -7.27
#